data_f0f0c5e261e78f09bfba0aed12bab47f
#
_entry.id   f0f0c5e261e78f09bfba0aed12bab47f
#
_cell.length_a   1.000
_cell.length_b   1.000
_cell.length_c   1.000
_cell.angle_alpha   90.00
_cell.angle_beta   90.00
_cell.angle_gamma   90.00
#
_symmetry.space_group_name_H-M   'P 1'
#
loop_
_entity.id
_entity.type
_entity.pdbx_description
1 polymer ?
#
loop_
_entity_poly.entity_id
_entity_poly.type
_entity_poly.pdbx_seq_one_letter_code
_entity_poly.pdbx_strand_id
1 'polypeptide(L)'
;ISLGQEFARVAFENVNKKATDRALKTAAKHYGLPSADELLARLGSSEIAARDVVAELYPNLKVRDTDELGPGVALIGLEPGQKFTHGVCCNPLPGERIVGIIFKGHGVVVHTIDCPNLLHYETQMDRWLDLHWRDGQHAATHPAQIITTILNGAGVMGRICTLIGDQNANISDIHFLDRKPDYFKLLVELELRDVSQLHMVLTALEAESDVAEVSRHRNPDLGRDIDAMNGEWGEIGV
;
A
#
# COMPACT_ATOMS: atom_id res chain seq x y z
N ILE A 1 13.99 -12.56 -0.13
CA ILE A 1 14.18 -13.73 0.78
C ILE A 1 14.41 -13.27 2.22
N SER A 2 15.33 -12.33 2.50
CA SER A 2 15.61 -11.87 3.88
C SER A 2 14.39 -11.27 4.58
N LEU A 3 13.60 -10.44 3.89
CA LEU A 3 12.36 -9.88 4.43
C LEU A 3 11.31 -10.97 4.69
N GLY A 4 11.14 -11.91 3.77
CA GLY A 4 10.23 -13.03 3.96
C GLY A 4 10.63 -13.97 5.10
N GLN A 5 11.94 -14.14 5.34
CA GLN A 5 12.45 -14.86 6.51
C GLN A 5 12.07 -14.15 7.81
N GLU A 6 12.16 -12.82 7.84
CA GLU A 6 11.79 -12.02 9.00
C GLU A 6 10.29 -12.09 9.27
N PHE A 7 9.46 -11.92 8.24
CA PHE A 7 8.00 -12.07 8.37
C PHE A 7 7.61 -13.48 8.87
N ALA A 8 8.22 -14.53 8.31
CA ALA A 8 8.01 -15.90 8.79
C ALA A 8 8.45 -16.06 10.25
N ARG A 9 9.64 -15.56 10.62
CA ARG A 9 10.16 -15.64 11.99
C ARG A 9 9.18 -15.02 12.98
N VAL A 10 8.75 -13.78 12.74
CA VAL A 10 7.83 -13.05 13.61
C VAL A 10 6.48 -13.75 13.70
N ALA A 11 5.89 -14.18 12.59
CA ALA A 11 4.60 -14.87 12.59
C ALA A 11 4.62 -16.19 13.37
N PHE A 12 5.69 -16.98 13.24
CA PHE A 12 5.85 -18.22 14.00
C PHE A 12 6.11 -17.96 15.49
N GLU A 13 6.91 -16.94 15.84
CA GLU A 13 7.17 -16.56 17.24
C GLU A 13 5.89 -16.11 17.95
N ASN A 14 4.99 -15.40 17.26
CA ASN A 14 3.68 -14.98 17.81
C ASN A 14 2.79 -16.14 18.29
N VAL A 15 3.02 -17.34 17.79
CA VAL A 15 2.35 -18.57 18.24
C VAL A 15 3.27 -19.50 19.05
N ASN A 16 4.40 -19.00 19.56
CA ASN A 16 5.42 -19.76 20.28
C ASN A 16 5.97 -20.95 19.48
N LYS A 17 6.16 -20.78 18.17
CA LYS A 17 6.77 -21.75 17.26
C LYS A 17 8.03 -21.16 16.63
N LYS A 18 8.78 -22.03 15.94
CA LYS A 18 9.95 -21.59 15.17
C LYS A 18 9.69 -21.84 13.68
N ALA A 19 10.08 -20.90 12.84
CA ALA A 19 10.06 -21.03 11.39
C ALA A 19 11.19 -21.99 10.94
N THR A 20 10.99 -23.31 11.16
CA THR A 20 11.98 -24.31 10.79
C THR A 20 11.90 -24.60 9.29
N ASP A 21 13.02 -25.01 8.70
CA ASP A 21 13.09 -25.40 7.28
C ASP A 21 12.04 -26.47 6.91
N ARG A 22 11.77 -27.41 7.83
CA ARG A 22 10.70 -28.41 7.66
C ARG A 22 9.31 -27.77 7.61
N ALA A 23 9.01 -26.81 8.47
CA ALA A 23 7.73 -26.11 8.50
C ALA A 23 7.51 -25.31 7.22
N LEU A 24 8.54 -24.55 6.80
CA LEU A 24 8.52 -23.77 5.56
C LEU A 24 8.34 -24.63 4.32
N LYS A 25 9.02 -25.79 4.24
CA LYS A 25 8.81 -26.76 3.15
C LYS A 25 7.40 -27.36 3.14
N THR A 26 6.82 -27.60 4.31
CA THR A 26 5.44 -28.11 4.41
C THR A 26 4.46 -27.05 3.93
N ALA A 27 4.63 -25.80 4.37
CA ALA A 27 3.82 -24.70 3.90
C ALA A 27 3.95 -24.47 2.39
N ALA A 28 5.17 -24.48 1.84
CA ALA A 28 5.38 -24.32 0.41
C ALA A 28 4.60 -25.35 -0.40
N LYS A 29 4.58 -26.61 0.04
CA LYS A 29 3.76 -27.67 -0.60
C LYS A 29 2.27 -27.39 -0.56
N HIS A 30 1.78 -26.87 0.56
CA HIS A 30 0.37 -26.50 0.72
C HIS A 30 -0.04 -25.41 -0.28
N TYR A 31 0.80 -24.42 -0.46
CA TYR A 31 0.60 -23.33 -1.44
C TYR A 31 0.98 -23.71 -2.88
N GLY A 32 1.31 -24.99 -3.15
CA GLY A 32 1.70 -25.47 -4.48
C GLY A 32 3.03 -24.89 -4.99
N LEU A 33 3.89 -24.44 -4.07
CA LEU A 33 5.18 -23.82 -4.43
C LEU A 33 6.29 -24.85 -4.49
N PRO A 34 7.27 -24.69 -5.39
CA PRO A 34 8.33 -25.66 -5.62
C PRO A 34 9.35 -25.75 -4.48
N SER A 35 9.50 -24.69 -3.67
CA SER A 35 10.50 -24.63 -2.61
C SER A 35 10.11 -23.70 -1.46
N ALA A 36 10.79 -23.85 -0.31
CA ALA A 36 10.68 -22.91 0.80
C ALA A 36 11.19 -21.50 0.44
N ASP A 37 12.20 -21.42 -0.43
CA ASP A 37 12.74 -20.12 -0.89
C ASP A 37 11.71 -19.35 -1.71
N GLU A 38 10.92 -20.04 -2.54
CA GLU A 38 9.83 -19.43 -3.28
C GLU A 38 8.73 -18.92 -2.33
N LEU A 39 8.39 -19.70 -1.28
CA LEU A 39 7.46 -19.24 -0.24
C LEU A 39 7.99 -17.98 0.46
N LEU A 40 9.28 -17.99 0.85
CA LEU A 40 9.90 -16.82 1.49
C LEU A 40 9.96 -15.61 0.56
N ALA A 41 10.16 -15.81 -0.75
CA ALA A 41 10.09 -14.71 -1.72
C ALA A 41 8.69 -14.10 -1.76
N ARG A 42 7.64 -14.92 -1.78
CA ARG A 42 6.24 -14.45 -1.79
C ARG A 42 5.79 -13.83 -0.47
N LEU A 43 6.31 -14.31 0.65
CA LEU A 43 6.15 -13.64 1.94
C LEU A 43 6.80 -12.25 1.92
N GLY A 44 8.04 -12.15 1.42
CA GLY A 44 8.76 -10.88 1.33
C GLY A 44 8.17 -9.88 0.32
N SER A 45 7.41 -10.36 -0.66
CA SER A 45 6.63 -9.50 -1.59
C SER A 45 5.19 -9.25 -1.14
N SER A 46 4.83 -9.67 0.08
CA SER A 46 3.46 -9.60 0.63
C SER A 46 2.38 -10.19 -0.30
N GLU A 47 2.74 -11.18 -1.14
CA GLU A 47 1.76 -11.95 -1.93
C GLU A 47 1.05 -13.00 -1.08
N ILE A 48 1.73 -13.51 -0.06
CA ILE A 48 1.20 -14.44 0.94
C ILE A 48 1.43 -13.81 2.31
N ALA A 49 0.41 -13.78 3.16
CA ALA A 49 0.55 -13.30 4.52
C ALA A 49 1.25 -14.35 5.39
N ALA A 50 2.26 -13.95 6.15
CA ALA A 50 3.00 -14.88 7.01
C ALA A 50 2.12 -15.52 8.09
N ARG A 51 1.11 -14.80 8.59
CA ARG A 51 0.10 -15.32 9.53
C ARG A 51 -0.73 -16.46 8.92
N ASP A 52 -1.10 -16.35 7.62
CA ASP A 52 -1.94 -17.36 6.97
C ASP A 52 -1.18 -18.67 6.81
N VAL A 53 0.15 -18.56 6.55
CA VAL A 53 1.06 -19.72 6.57
C VAL A 53 1.07 -20.40 7.94
N VAL A 54 1.08 -19.63 9.02
CA VAL A 54 1.04 -20.16 10.39
C VAL A 54 -0.33 -20.77 10.72
N ALA A 55 -1.42 -20.09 10.35
CA ALA A 55 -2.78 -20.58 10.57
C ALA A 55 -3.01 -21.91 9.87
N GLU A 56 -2.51 -22.07 8.65
CA GLU A 56 -2.62 -23.31 7.88
C GLU A 56 -1.82 -24.47 8.49
N LEU A 57 -0.59 -24.20 8.93
CA LEU A 57 0.24 -25.22 9.57
C LEU A 57 -0.24 -25.64 10.97
N TYR A 58 -0.91 -24.73 11.66
CA TYR A 58 -1.34 -24.90 13.04
C TYR A 58 -2.78 -24.45 13.28
N PRO A 59 -3.77 -25.12 12.65
CA PRO A 59 -5.18 -24.68 12.69
C PRO A 59 -5.80 -24.69 14.09
N ASN A 60 -5.21 -25.41 15.04
CA ASN A 60 -5.65 -25.47 16.43
C ASN A 60 -4.99 -24.39 17.32
N LEU A 61 -4.03 -23.65 16.82
CA LEU A 61 -3.46 -22.51 17.54
C LEU A 61 -4.27 -21.28 17.16
N LYS A 62 -4.80 -20.59 18.17
CA LYS A 62 -5.30 -19.22 17.95
C LYS A 62 -4.09 -18.36 17.55
N VAL A 63 -3.92 -18.16 16.25
CA VAL A 63 -3.22 -16.97 15.78
C VAL A 63 -3.98 -15.82 16.42
N ARG A 64 -3.32 -14.94 17.17
CA ARG A 64 -3.99 -13.76 17.74
C ARG A 64 -4.68 -13.06 16.58
N ASP A 65 -6.00 -13.23 16.53
CA ASP A 65 -6.81 -12.50 15.57
C ASP A 65 -6.67 -11.03 15.93
N THR A 66 -6.00 -10.29 15.08
CA THR A 66 -5.99 -8.83 15.10
C THR A 66 -7.39 -8.25 14.81
N ASP A 67 -8.41 -9.10 14.75
CA ASP A 67 -9.83 -8.74 14.72
C ASP A 67 -10.32 -8.03 15.99
N GLU A 68 -9.49 -7.99 17.06
CA GLU A 68 -9.73 -7.17 18.26
C GLU A 68 -9.47 -5.68 18.04
N LEU A 69 -8.87 -5.27 16.91
CA LEU A 69 -8.91 -3.90 16.45
C LEU A 69 -10.35 -3.63 16.00
N GLY A 70 -11.10 -2.84 16.78
CA GLY A 70 -12.53 -2.59 16.62
C GLY A 70 -13.02 -2.36 15.19
N PRO A 71 -14.33 -2.37 14.94
CA PRO A 71 -14.89 -2.18 13.62
C PRO A 71 -14.42 -0.85 13.04
N GLY A 72 -13.73 -0.88 11.90
CA GLY A 72 -13.22 0.31 11.21
C GLY A 72 -11.73 0.30 10.87
N VAL A 73 -10.91 -0.61 11.43
CA VAL A 73 -9.51 -0.72 11.01
C VAL A 73 -9.42 -1.59 9.76
N ALA A 74 -9.07 -0.96 8.65
CA ALA A 74 -8.97 -1.61 7.34
C ALA A 74 -7.71 -2.48 7.16
N LEU A 75 -6.85 -2.57 8.19
CA LEU A 75 -5.56 -3.25 8.13
C LEU A 75 -5.49 -4.44 9.09
N ILE A 76 -4.80 -5.48 8.66
CA ILE A 76 -4.50 -6.68 9.39
C ILE A 76 -2.98 -6.75 9.61
N GLY A 77 -2.54 -7.18 10.79
CA GLY A 77 -1.13 -7.26 11.15
C GLY A 77 -0.69 -6.21 12.18
N LEU A 78 -1.55 -5.24 12.51
CA LEU A 78 -1.31 -4.28 13.59
C LEU A 78 -1.60 -4.90 14.96
N GLU A 79 -0.88 -4.45 16.00
CA GLU A 79 -1.22 -4.79 17.38
C GLU A 79 -2.43 -3.96 17.87
N PRO A 80 -3.23 -4.50 18.82
CA PRO A 80 -4.33 -3.74 19.41
C PRO A 80 -3.87 -2.40 19.99
N GLY A 81 -4.49 -1.30 19.54
CA GLY A 81 -4.13 0.05 19.97
C GLY A 81 -2.88 0.65 19.31
N GLN A 82 -2.27 -0.06 18.38
CA GLN A 82 -1.14 0.46 17.61
C GLN A 82 -1.62 1.54 16.63
N LYS A 83 -1.06 2.74 16.75
CA LYS A 83 -1.33 3.85 15.83
C LYS A 83 -0.66 3.59 14.49
N PHE A 84 -1.33 3.95 13.41
CA PHE A 84 -0.75 3.91 12.08
C PHE A 84 -1.14 5.12 11.23
N THR A 85 -0.34 5.41 10.22
CA THR A 85 -0.59 6.43 9.20
C THR A 85 -0.21 5.86 7.83
N HIS A 86 -0.82 6.37 6.77
CA HIS A 86 -0.43 6.02 5.41
C HIS A 86 0.77 6.87 4.97
N GLY A 87 1.73 6.26 4.31
CA GLY A 87 2.88 6.97 3.75
C GLY A 87 2.46 7.92 2.63
N VAL A 88 2.61 9.21 2.87
CA VAL A 88 2.27 10.27 1.89
C VAL A 88 3.10 10.19 0.60
N CYS A 89 4.23 9.50 0.64
CA CYS A 89 5.11 9.28 -0.51
C CYS A 89 4.52 8.32 -1.56
N CYS A 90 3.67 7.39 -1.15
CA CYS A 90 3.11 6.36 -2.03
C CYS A 90 1.59 6.26 -1.98
N ASN A 91 0.93 6.85 -0.95
CA ASN A 91 -0.53 6.85 -0.77
C ASN A 91 -1.12 5.46 -1.07
N PRO A 92 -0.90 4.47 -0.17
CA PRO A 92 -1.31 3.09 -0.42
C PRO A 92 -2.83 2.98 -0.53
N LEU A 93 -3.31 2.25 -1.53
CA LEU A 93 -4.72 2.01 -1.78
C LEU A 93 -5.12 0.58 -1.38
N PRO A 94 -6.36 0.36 -0.92
CA PRO A 94 -6.89 -0.97 -0.73
C PRO A 94 -6.72 -1.84 -1.97
N GLY A 95 -6.30 -3.11 -1.76
CA GLY A 95 -5.96 -4.04 -2.83
C GLY A 95 -4.50 -4.01 -3.30
N GLU A 96 -3.69 -3.05 -2.83
CA GLU A 96 -2.24 -3.07 -3.05
C GLU A 96 -1.54 -3.93 -2.00
N ARG A 97 -0.37 -4.45 -2.35
CA ARG A 97 0.51 -5.09 -1.38
C ARG A 97 1.18 -4.02 -0.53
N ILE A 98 1.09 -4.15 0.78
CA ILE A 98 1.55 -3.15 1.73
C ILE A 98 2.48 -3.75 2.78
N VAL A 99 3.30 -2.88 3.36
CA VAL A 99 4.15 -3.17 4.52
C VAL A 99 4.09 -2.01 5.49
N GLY A 100 4.30 -2.28 6.77
CA GLY A 100 4.46 -1.26 7.79
C GLY A 100 5.92 -1.05 8.15
N ILE A 101 6.30 0.20 8.43
CA ILE A 101 7.58 0.53 9.06
C ILE A 101 7.30 1.08 10.45
N ILE A 102 7.86 0.44 11.47
CA ILE A 102 7.66 0.83 12.88
C ILE A 102 8.58 2.00 13.22
N PHE A 103 7.99 3.08 13.72
CA PHE A 103 8.67 4.23 14.28
C PHE A 103 8.45 4.27 15.79
N LYS A 104 9.51 4.06 16.57
CA LYS A 104 9.44 4.02 18.04
C LYS A 104 8.85 5.32 18.58
N GLY A 105 7.76 5.19 19.34
CA GLY A 105 7.03 6.34 19.91
C GLY A 105 6.02 7.00 18.98
N HIS A 106 6.00 6.68 17.68
CA HIS A 106 5.14 7.33 16.68
C HIS A 106 4.11 6.37 16.05
N GLY A 107 4.37 5.06 16.07
CA GLY A 107 3.48 4.06 15.48
C GLY A 107 4.03 3.45 14.20
N VAL A 108 3.14 3.08 13.29
CA VAL A 108 3.47 2.41 12.03
C VAL A 108 3.14 3.32 10.86
N VAL A 109 4.05 3.46 9.92
CA VAL A 109 3.78 4.10 8.63
C VAL A 109 3.60 3.00 7.57
N VAL A 110 2.45 3.01 6.91
CA VAL A 110 2.08 2.01 5.92
C VAL A 110 2.52 2.46 4.54
N HIS A 111 3.30 1.63 3.86
CA HIS A 111 3.77 1.87 2.49
C HIS A 111 3.31 0.77 1.55
N THR A 112 3.24 1.06 0.25
CA THR A 112 3.20 0.01 -0.77
C THR A 112 4.54 -0.70 -0.82
N ILE A 113 4.55 -2.02 -1.10
CA ILE A 113 5.79 -2.83 -1.09
C ILE A 113 6.84 -2.36 -2.11
N ASP A 114 6.43 -1.64 -3.14
CA ASP A 114 7.28 -1.08 -4.19
C ASP A 114 7.64 0.41 -3.96
N CYS A 115 7.37 0.93 -2.76
CA CYS A 115 7.70 2.32 -2.42
C CYS A 115 9.22 2.54 -2.39
N PRO A 116 9.78 3.51 -3.16
CA PRO A 116 11.22 3.76 -3.17
C PRO A 116 11.81 4.11 -1.80
N ASN A 117 11.02 4.71 -0.92
CA ASN A 117 11.48 5.10 0.42
C ASN A 117 11.78 3.90 1.32
N LEU A 118 11.28 2.71 0.99
CA LEU A 118 11.60 1.49 1.73
C LEU A 118 13.09 1.11 1.65
N LEU A 119 13.81 1.57 0.64
CA LEU A 119 15.26 1.38 0.51
C LEU A 119 16.04 1.91 1.73
N HIS A 120 15.54 2.97 2.38
CA HIS A 120 16.18 3.51 3.58
C HIS A 120 16.11 2.58 4.80
N TYR A 121 15.22 1.60 4.78
CA TYR A 121 14.96 0.68 5.89
C TYR A 121 15.42 -0.75 5.61
N GLU A 122 16.07 -1.03 4.46
CA GLU A 122 16.51 -2.39 4.06
C GLU A 122 17.44 -3.07 5.08
N THR A 123 18.25 -2.28 5.79
CA THR A 123 19.16 -2.79 6.83
C THR A 123 18.51 -2.91 8.21
N GLN A 124 17.27 -2.45 8.38
CA GLN A 124 16.55 -2.35 9.66
C GLN A 124 15.31 -3.27 9.63
N MET A 125 15.53 -4.57 9.40
CA MET A 125 14.45 -5.56 9.23
C MET A 125 13.55 -5.69 10.45
N ASP A 126 14.06 -5.39 11.65
CA ASP A 126 13.32 -5.37 12.90
C ASP A 126 12.22 -4.29 12.97
N ARG A 127 12.25 -3.33 12.06
CA ARG A 127 11.24 -2.28 11.92
C ARG A 127 10.11 -2.64 10.95
N TRP A 128 10.26 -3.71 10.19
CA TRP A 128 9.30 -4.10 9.16
C TRP A 128 8.16 -4.89 9.78
N LEU A 129 6.93 -4.57 9.38
CA LEU A 129 5.71 -5.22 9.82
C LEU A 129 4.95 -5.74 8.62
N ASP A 130 4.59 -7.01 8.64
CA ASP A 130 3.75 -7.63 7.62
C ASP A 130 2.31 -7.15 7.77
N LEU A 131 1.81 -6.41 6.79
CA LEU A 131 0.47 -5.82 6.78
C LEU A 131 -0.31 -6.23 5.54
N HIS A 132 -1.61 -6.39 5.72
CA HIS A 132 -2.55 -6.67 4.65
C HIS A 132 -3.82 -5.83 4.79
N TRP A 133 -4.44 -5.51 3.67
CA TRP A 133 -5.77 -4.93 3.68
C TRP A 133 -6.80 -5.98 4.13
N ARG A 134 -7.77 -5.54 4.93
CA ARG A 134 -8.92 -6.37 5.31
C ARG A 134 -9.90 -6.39 4.15
N ASP A 135 -10.35 -7.59 3.76
CA ASP A 135 -11.33 -7.75 2.69
C ASP A 135 -12.69 -7.11 3.06
N GLY A 136 -13.30 -6.45 2.08
CA GLY A 136 -14.68 -5.98 2.19
C GLY A 136 -14.91 -4.68 2.98
N GLN A 137 -13.89 -4.00 3.48
CA GLN A 137 -14.02 -2.73 4.21
C GLN A 137 -13.55 -1.53 3.40
N HIS A 138 -14.25 -1.19 2.32
CA HIS A 138 -13.92 -0.05 1.45
C HIS A 138 -14.94 1.09 1.56
N ALA A 139 -15.45 1.36 2.77
CA ALA A 139 -16.41 2.47 2.98
C ALA A 139 -15.74 3.85 2.93
N ALA A 140 -14.44 3.93 3.22
CA ALA A 140 -13.66 5.16 3.16
C ALA A 140 -12.96 5.30 1.80
N THR A 141 -12.82 6.54 1.35
CA THR A 141 -11.97 6.88 0.20
C THR A 141 -10.54 7.15 0.66
N HIS A 142 -9.59 6.92 -0.23
CA HIS A 142 -8.16 7.09 -0.01
C HIS A 142 -7.59 8.06 -1.04
N PRO A 143 -6.68 8.96 -0.65
CA PRO A 143 -6.06 9.89 -1.59
C PRO A 143 -5.13 9.15 -2.56
N ALA A 144 -5.17 9.56 -3.81
CA ALA A 144 -4.21 9.14 -4.82
C ALA A 144 -3.89 10.31 -5.75
N GLN A 145 -2.72 10.29 -6.35
CA GLN A 145 -2.30 11.33 -7.29
C GLN A 145 -1.95 10.70 -8.63
N ILE A 146 -2.36 11.37 -9.70
CA ILE A 146 -1.96 11.04 -11.07
C ILE A 146 -1.34 12.26 -11.73
N ILE A 147 -0.38 12.02 -12.62
CA ILE A 147 0.12 13.03 -13.55
C ILE A 147 -0.43 12.70 -14.92
N THR A 148 -1.00 13.71 -15.58
CA THR A 148 -1.47 13.59 -16.96
C THR A 148 -1.01 14.76 -17.81
N THR A 149 -0.66 14.48 -19.06
CA THR A 149 -0.38 15.49 -20.09
C THR A 149 -1.52 15.47 -21.09
N ILE A 150 -2.24 16.57 -21.19
CA ILE A 150 -3.41 16.70 -22.05
C ILE A 150 -3.21 17.82 -23.10
N LEU A 151 -3.87 17.70 -24.25
CA LEU A 151 -3.85 18.76 -25.25
C LEU A 151 -4.52 20.03 -24.73
N ASN A 152 -3.98 21.18 -25.08
CA ASN A 152 -4.59 22.46 -24.78
C ASN A 152 -5.64 22.80 -25.85
N GLY A 153 -6.88 22.40 -25.61
CA GLY A 153 -8.00 22.58 -26.52
C GLY A 153 -9.31 22.91 -25.82
N ALA A 154 -10.20 23.53 -26.54
CA ALA A 154 -11.53 23.86 -26.01
C ALA A 154 -12.28 22.59 -25.58
N GLY A 155 -12.73 22.54 -24.32
CA GLY A 155 -13.49 21.42 -23.76
C GLY A 155 -12.67 20.21 -23.33
N VAL A 156 -11.36 20.13 -23.60
CA VAL A 156 -10.50 18.99 -23.23
C VAL A 156 -10.54 18.76 -21.72
N MET A 157 -10.30 19.79 -20.92
CA MET A 157 -10.35 19.70 -19.46
C MET A 157 -11.70 19.15 -18.97
N GLY A 158 -12.81 19.63 -19.55
CA GLY A 158 -14.13 19.14 -19.19
C GLY A 158 -14.32 17.65 -19.48
N ARG A 159 -13.84 17.15 -20.63
CA ARG A 159 -13.87 15.71 -20.95
C ARG A 159 -13.05 14.89 -19.96
N ILE A 160 -11.84 15.33 -19.64
CA ILE A 160 -10.98 14.65 -18.66
C ILE A 160 -11.67 14.54 -17.30
N CYS A 161 -12.22 15.64 -16.80
CA CYS A 161 -12.97 15.61 -15.53
C CYS A 161 -14.21 14.70 -15.60
N THR A 162 -14.91 14.68 -16.73
CA THR A 162 -16.07 13.78 -16.91
C THR A 162 -15.64 12.31 -16.93
N LEU A 163 -14.58 11.95 -17.65
CA LEU A 163 -14.05 10.59 -17.68
C LEU A 163 -13.66 10.07 -16.28
N ILE A 164 -13.04 10.92 -15.47
CA ILE A 164 -12.70 10.58 -14.08
C ILE A 164 -13.98 10.37 -13.26
N GLY A 165 -14.95 11.27 -13.37
CA GLY A 165 -16.23 11.18 -12.68
C GLY A 165 -17.06 9.94 -13.08
N ASP A 166 -17.02 9.54 -14.35
CA ASP A 166 -17.69 8.33 -14.86
C ASP A 166 -17.13 7.04 -14.22
N GLN A 167 -15.89 7.07 -13.73
CA GLN A 167 -15.30 5.98 -12.93
C GLN A 167 -15.65 6.09 -11.43
N ASN A 168 -16.60 6.96 -11.06
CA ASN A 168 -16.98 7.25 -9.67
C ASN A 168 -15.80 7.72 -8.80
N ALA A 169 -14.79 8.32 -9.39
CA ALA A 169 -13.67 8.93 -8.69
C ALA A 169 -13.96 10.41 -8.44
N ASN A 170 -13.70 10.89 -7.22
CA ASN A 170 -13.78 12.29 -6.90
C ASN A 170 -12.44 12.98 -7.17
N ILE A 171 -12.47 14.16 -7.76
CA ILE A 171 -11.30 15.03 -7.92
C ILE A 171 -11.28 15.98 -6.73
N SER A 172 -10.27 15.90 -5.89
CA SER A 172 -10.10 16.81 -4.74
C SER A 172 -9.33 18.07 -5.12
N ASP A 173 -8.33 17.95 -6.02
CA ASP A 173 -7.57 19.10 -6.50
C ASP A 173 -6.96 18.86 -7.88
N ILE A 174 -6.62 19.96 -8.59
CA ILE A 174 -5.92 19.93 -9.88
C ILE A 174 -4.85 21.03 -9.87
N HIS A 175 -3.60 20.62 -9.99
CA HIS A 175 -2.47 21.52 -10.10
C HIS A 175 -1.86 21.48 -11.51
N PHE A 176 -1.65 22.66 -12.09
CA PHE A 176 -0.91 22.77 -13.34
C PHE A 176 0.59 22.76 -13.05
N LEU A 177 1.25 21.67 -13.45
CA LEU A 177 2.71 21.53 -13.36
C LEU A 177 3.42 22.27 -14.49
N ASP A 178 2.84 22.24 -15.70
CA ASP A 178 3.34 23.00 -16.86
C ASP A 178 2.16 23.46 -17.73
N ARG A 179 2.31 24.63 -18.36
CA ARG A 179 1.33 25.24 -19.28
C ARG A 179 2.04 25.67 -20.54
N LYS A 180 1.82 24.93 -21.61
CA LYS A 180 2.33 25.24 -22.94
C LYS A 180 1.18 25.61 -23.87
N PRO A 181 1.49 26.28 -25.02
CA PRO A 181 0.45 26.57 -26.02
C PRO A 181 -0.27 25.33 -26.52
N ASP A 182 0.41 24.18 -26.62
CA ASP A 182 -0.09 22.96 -27.22
C ASP A 182 -0.59 21.94 -26.19
N TYR A 183 -0.11 22.01 -24.93
CA TYR A 183 -0.49 21.05 -23.89
C TYR A 183 -0.42 21.63 -22.48
N PHE A 184 -1.13 20.94 -21.56
CA PHE A 184 -1.01 21.13 -20.12
C PHE A 184 -0.51 19.83 -19.46
N LYS A 185 0.43 19.96 -18.53
CA LYS A 185 0.80 18.89 -17.61
C LYS A 185 0.17 19.14 -16.25
N LEU A 186 -0.63 18.20 -15.79
CA LEU A 186 -1.44 18.31 -14.58
C LEU A 186 -1.03 17.27 -13.55
N LEU A 187 -1.04 17.69 -12.29
CA LEU A 187 -1.13 16.80 -11.15
C LEU A 187 -2.60 16.83 -10.69
N VAL A 188 -3.26 15.69 -10.71
CA VAL A 188 -4.66 15.55 -10.28
C VAL A 188 -4.70 14.72 -9.01
N GLU A 189 -5.30 15.26 -7.97
CA GLU A 189 -5.55 14.57 -6.71
C GLU A 189 -6.93 13.93 -6.74
N LEU A 190 -6.99 12.65 -6.43
CA LEU A 190 -8.18 11.83 -6.49
C LEU A 190 -8.50 11.22 -5.13
N GLU A 191 -9.78 11.03 -4.87
CA GLU A 191 -10.27 10.19 -3.78
C GLU A 191 -10.83 8.90 -4.38
N LEU A 192 -10.19 7.78 -4.04
CA LEU A 192 -10.49 6.46 -4.61
C LEU A 192 -10.80 5.45 -3.51
N ARG A 193 -11.61 4.45 -3.83
CA ARG A 193 -11.94 3.35 -2.93
C ARG A 193 -10.83 2.30 -2.85
N ASP A 194 -10.21 1.99 -4.00
CA ASP A 194 -9.23 0.91 -4.13
C ASP A 194 -8.36 1.08 -5.39
N VAL A 195 -7.38 0.21 -5.52
CA VAL A 195 -6.46 0.18 -6.68
C VAL A 195 -7.17 -0.17 -7.98
N SER A 196 -8.25 -0.94 -7.94
CA SER A 196 -9.02 -1.30 -9.15
C SER A 196 -9.69 -0.08 -9.74
N GLN A 197 -10.22 0.81 -8.89
CA GLN A 197 -10.78 2.08 -9.35
C GLN A 197 -9.71 2.99 -9.96
N LEU A 198 -8.50 3.03 -9.37
CA LEU A 198 -7.37 3.75 -9.97
C LEU A 198 -7.06 3.22 -11.38
N HIS A 199 -6.99 1.90 -11.55
CA HIS A 199 -6.74 1.30 -12.86
C HIS A 199 -7.83 1.64 -13.88
N MET A 200 -9.10 1.67 -13.47
CA MET A 200 -10.21 2.11 -14.37
C MET A 200 -10.03 3.55 -14.80
N VAL A 201 -9.68 4.45 -13.89
CA VAL A 201 -9.41 5.87 -14.23
C VAL A 201 -8.24 5.99 -15.20
N LEU A 202 -7.10 5.33 -14.91
CA LEU A 202 -5.93 5.38 -15.80
C LEU A 202 -6.26 4.85 -17.19
N THR A 203 -6.93 3.70 -17.29
CA THR A 203 -7.32 3.09 -18.57
C THR A 203 -8.29 3.97 -19.37
N ALA A 204 -9.25 4.61 -18.70
CA ALA A 204 -10.19 5.52 -19.36
C ALA A 204 -9.48 6.76 -19.92
N LEU A 205 -8.51 7.30 -19.18
CA LEU A 205 -7.70 8.44 -19.61
C LEU A 205 -6.72 8.06 -20.72
N GLU A 206 -6.08 6.89 -20.66
CA GLU A 206 -5.19 6.38 -21.72
C GLU A 206 -5.90 6.17 -23.05
N ALA A 207 -7.20 5.85 -23.01
CA ALA A 207 -8.01 5.66 -24.21
C ALA A 207 -8.47 6.98 -24.86
N GLU A 208 -8.34 8.12 -24.17
CA GLU A 208 -8.79 9.42 -24.67
C GLU A 208 -7.73 10.04 -25.60
N SER A 209 -8.16 10.43 -26.81
CA SER A 209 -7.26 10.97 -27.83
C SER A 209 -6.55 12.28 -27.47
N ASP A 210 -7.16 13.05 -26.56
CA ASP A 210 -6.60 14.31 -26.07
C ASP A 210 -5.60 14.13 -24.93
N VAL A 211 -5.37 12.89 -24.46
CA VAL A 211 -4.39 12.54 -23.42
C VAL A 211 -3.13 11.98 -24.09
N ALA A 212 -2.02 12.68 -23.93
CA ALA A 212 -0.73 12.23 -24.46
C ALA A 212 -0.04 11.23 -23.53
N GLU A 213 -0.21 11.40 -22.21
CA GLU A 213 0.39 10.55 -21.19
C GLU A 213 -0.44 10.65 -19.91
N VAL A 214 -0.60 9.52 -19.21
CA VAL A 214 -1.11 9.48 -17.85
C VAL A 214 -0.39 8.40 -17.04
N SER A 215 -0.10 8.69 -15.78
CA SER A 215 0.52 7.73 -14.87
C SER A 215 0.18 8.06 -13.42
N ARG A 216 0.22 7.05 -12.55
CA ARG A 216 0.15 7.28 -11.11
C ARG A 216 1.36 8.09 -10.67
N HIS A 217 1.11 9.14 -9.90
CA HIS A 217 2.18 9.92 -9.26
C HIS A 217 2.44 9.39 -7.85
N ARG A 218 3.72 9.17 -7.56
CA ARG A 218 4.25 8.92 -6.21
C ARG A 218 5.33 9.94 -5.95
N ASN A 219 5.31 10.54 -4.76
CA ASN A 219 6.30 11.56 -4.41
C ASN A 219 7.30 11.01 -3.38
N PRO A 220 8.41 10.41 -3.83
CA PRO A 220 9.41 9.82 -2.93
C PRO A 220 10.07 10.86 -2.02
N ASP A 221 10.06 12.14 -2.39
CA ASP A 221 10.67 13.19 -1.60
C ASP A 221 9.87 13.55 -0.33
N LEU A 222 8.55 13.34 -0.33
CA LEU A 222 7.69 13.58 0.85
C LEU A 222 7.89 12.58 2.01
N GLY A 223 8.63 11.50 1.79
CA GLY A 223 8.86 10.50 2.83
C GLY A 223 10.21 10.57 3.52
N ARG A 224 11.12 11.44 3.04
CA ARG A 224 12.49 11.54 3.57
C ARG A 224 12.58 12.22 4.92
N ASP A 225 11.58 13.03 5.27
CA ASP A 225 11.64 13.89 6.46
C ASP A 225 10.98 13.26 7.70
N ILE A 226 10.44 12.03 7.60
CA ILE A 226 9.83 11.37 8.75
C ILE A 226 10.87 11.07 9.84
N ASP A 227 12.11 10.78 9.46
CA ASP A 227 13.21 10.64 10.42
C ASP A 227 13.76 12.00 10.91
N ALA A 228 13.52 13.09 10.18
CA ALA A 228 13.96 14.46 10.52
C ALA A 228 12.91 15.24 11.32
N MET A 229 11.65 14.82 11.31
CA MET A 229 10.57 15.43 12.12
C MET A 229 10.63 14.91 13.56
N ASN A 230 11.69 15.24 14.26
CA ASN A 230 11.72 15.21 15.71
C ASN A 230 10.62 16.15 16.24
N GLY A 231 9.45 15.63 16.52
CA GLY A 231 8.59 16.19 17.55
C GLY A 231 7.32 16.93 17.13
N GLU A 232 6.93 17.05 15.87
CA GLU A 232 5.64 17.70 15.54
C GLU A 232 4.80 16.87 14.56
N TRP A 233 4.17 15.81 15.10
CA TRP A 233 2.96 15.29 14.50
C TRP A 233 1.81 16.23 14.89
N GLY A 234 1.63 17.30 14.11
CA GLY A 234 0.41 18.09 14.17
C GLY A 234 -0.78 17.15 13.94
N GLU A 235 -1.79 17.29 14.77
CA GLU A 235 -3.09 16.62 14.68
C GLU A 235 -3.64 16.77 13.27
N ILE A 236 -3.43 15.77 12.41
CA ILE A 236 -4.18 15.66 11.17
C ILE A 236 -5.42 14.87 11.54
N GLY A 237 -6.53 15.61 11.54
CA GLY A 237 -7.83 15.27 12.08
C GLY A 237 -8.37 13.91 11.65
N VAL A 238 -9.17 13.42 12.55
CA VAL A 238 -10.11 12.30 12.51
C VAL A 238 -11.02 12.38 11.30
#